data_4be1638600a564d0cf014f4405a92b3f
#
_entry.id   4be1638600a564d0cf014f4405a92b3f
#
_cell.length_a   1.000
_cell.length_b   1.000
_cell.length_c   1.000
_cell.angle_alpha   90.00
_cell.angle_beta   90.00
_cell.angle_gamma   90.00
#
_symmetry.space_group_name_H-M   'P 1'
#
loop_
_entity.id
_entity.type
_entity.pdbx_description
1 polymer ?
#
loop_
_entity_poly.entity_id
_entity_poly.type
_entity_poly.pdbx_seq_one_letter_code
_entity_poly.pdbx_strand_id
1 'polypeptide(L)'
;MRVLIIKTSSLGDVVHTLPSLTDAARAIPGIRFDWVVEEGFAEIPAWHPAVSQVIPVAIRRWRKHPLRTWRSGEWARFKQRLRETRYDLVIDAQGLLKSAWLTRYVSAPVAGLDRDSAREPLASRFYDRCYAVAKDQHALERVRQLFAQALDYPLPAGSGDYGLNRAAMMDSVAQPYLVFLHGTTWASKHWPEADWRALAERMDELGWAVRLPWGNETEKARAERIAAGLTHAAVLPKLNLAGVAKVIAGASACVSVDTGLGHLAAALDVPNISLYGPTLPGKVGAYGRSQIHLCASGPNAGSGDRDKPCFDGLGAERVGLELEALLLAPPGTL
;
A
#
# COMPACT_ATOMS: atom_id res chain seq x y z
N MET A 1 25.37 8.92 -3.45
CA MET A 1 25.05 8.01 -2.36
C MET A 1 24.11 6.92 -2.85
N ARG A 2 24.37 5.64 -2.53
CA ARG A 2 23.50 4.51 -2.90
C ARG A 2 23.04 3.75 -1.66
N VAL A 3 21.74 3.68 -1.45
CA VAL A 3 21.11 3.12 -0.24
C VAL A 3 20.31 1.88 -0.59
N LEU A 4 20.46 0.80 0.18
CA LEU A 4 19.58 -0.36 0.08
C LEU A 4 18.43 -0.25 1.08
N ILE A 5 17.22 -0.35 0.60
CA ILE A 5 16.01 -0.41 1.44
C ILE A 5 15.57 -1.87 1.59
N ILE A 6 15.27 -2.27 2.81
CA ILE A 6 14.60 -3.54 3.09
C ILE A 6 13.19 -3.26 3.62
N LYS A 7 12.19 -3.39 2.75
CA LYS A 7 10.77 -3.30 3.08
C LYS A 7 10.02 -4.30 2.22
N THR A 8 9.75 -5.47 2.78
CA THR A 8 9.32 -6.62 1.99
C THR A 8 7.80 -6.71 1.82
N SER A 9 7.03 -6.28 2.80
CA SER A 9 5.56 -6.43 2.82
C SER A 9 4.92 -5.59 3.96
N SER A 10 3.61 -5.36 4.02
CA SER A 10 2.59 -5.70 3.01
C SER A 10 2.52 -4.64 1.91
N LEU A 11 1.55 -4.73 0.97
CA LEU A 11 1.39 -3.77 -0.11
C LEU A 11 1.28 -2.32 0.43
N GLY A 12 0.38 -2.08 1.39
CA GLY A 12 0.24 -0.77 2.02
C GLY A 12 1.54 -0.27 2.68
N ASP A 13 2.28 -1.16 3.38
CA ASP A 13 3.57 -0.79 3.99
C ASP A 13 4.64 -0.41 2.94
N VAL A 14 4.63 -1.06 1.78
CA VAL A 14 5.52 -0.73 0.66
C VAL A 14 5.16 0.65 0.11
N VAL A 15 3.88 0.91 -0.13
CA VAL A 15 3.37 2.21 -0.59
C VAL A 15 3.72 3.31 0.41
N HIS A 16 3.49 3.10 1.71
CA HIS A 16 3.80 4.07 2.77
C HIS A 16 5.30 4.42 2.91
N THR A 17 6.18 3.66 2.27
CA THR A 17 7.63 3.95 2.30
C THR A 17 8.03 4.93 1.18
N LEU A 18 7.26 5.07 0.12
CA LEU A 18 7.59 5.92 -1.03
C LEU A 18 7.86 7.39 -0.65
N PRO A 19 7.07 8.05 0.23
CA PRO A 19 7.33 9.44 0.60
C PRO A 19 8.71 9.66 1.24
N SER A 20 9.24 8.68 1.95
CA SER A 20 10.58 8.78 2.53
C SER A 20 11.68 8.88 1.48
N LEU A 21 11.46 8.26 0.30
CA LEU A 21 12.39 8.34 -0.82
C LEU A 21 12.33 9.73 -1.49
N THR A 22 11.11 10.26 -1.63
CA THR A 22 10.91 11.61 -2.17
C THR A 22 11.57 12.67 -1.29
N ASP A 23 11.36 12.58 0.03
CA ASP A 23 11.98 13.48 0.99
C ASP A 23 13.51 13.42 0.92
N ALA A 24 14.05 12.20 0.95
CA ALA A 24 15.50 11.99 0.86
C ALA A 24 16.09 12.45 -0.48
N ALA A 25 15.39 12.22 -1.60
CA ALA A 25 15.85 12.64 -2.92
C ALA A 25 15.85 14.17 -3.09
N ARG A 26 14.93 14.86 -2.40
CA ARG A 26 14.91 16.34 -2.34
C ARG A 26 16.02 16.90 -1.45
N ALA A 27 16.29 16.22 -0.34
CA ALA A 27 17.29 16.66 0.63
C ALA A 27 18.75 16.35 0.19
N ILE A 28 18.95 15.24 -0.50
CA ILE A 28 20.30 14.74 -0.86
C ILE A 28 20.38 14.56 -2.39
N PRO A 29 20.93 15.56 -3.12
CA PRO A 29 21.07 15.48 -4.56
C PRO A 29 21.84 14.23 -5.01
N GLY A 30 21.28 13.51 -5.96
CA GLY A 30 21.92 12.32 -6.54
C GLY A 30 21.84 11.05 -5.69
N ILE A 31 21.11 11.03 -4.58
CA ILE A 31 20.83 9.79 -3.84
C ILE A 31 20.06 8.81 -4.73
N ARG A 32 20.39 7.53 -4.63
CA ARG A 32 19.72 6.45 -5.35
C ARG A 32 19.41 5.30 -4.39
N PHE A 33 18.28 4.66 -4.63
CA PHE A 33 17.80 3.55 -3.82
C PHE A 33 17.72 2.27 -4.64
N ASP A 34 18.19 1.17 -4.03
CA ASP A 34 17.82 -0.18 -4.43
C ASP A 34 16.88 -0.73 -3.36
N TRP A 35 15.92 -1.57 -3.74
CA TRP A 35 14.87 -1.96 -2.81
C TRP A 35 14.60 -3.46 -2.82
N VAL A 36 14.77 -4.11 -1.66
CA VAL A 36 14.38 -5.51 -1.42
C VAL A 36 12.91 -5.56 -1.03
N VAL A 37 12.10 -6.21 -1.87
CA VAL A 37 10.65 -6.31 -1.72
C VAL A 37 10.15 -7.69 -2.11
N GLU A 38 9.05 -8.16 -1.51
CA GLU A 38 8.40 -9.42 -1.91
C GLU A 38 7.98 -9.38 -3.39
N GLU A 39 8.20 -10.48 -4.13
CA GLU A 39 8.00 -10.57 -5.59
C GLU A 39 6.65 -10.03 -6.07
N GLY A 40 5.58 -10.25 -5.29
CA GLY A 40 4.23 -9.76 -5.62
C GLY A 40 4.04 -8.24 -5.53
N PHE A 41 5.01 -7.50 -5.02
CA PHE A 41 4.95 -6.04 -4.88
C PHE A 41 6.09 -5.33 -5.60
N ALA A 42 6.88 -6.06 -6.39
CA ALA A 42 8.11 -5.55 -7.02
C ALA A 42 7.87 -4.37 -7.98
N GLU A 43 6.68 -4.26 -8.54
CA GLU A 43 6.32 -3.17 -9.45
C GLU A 43 6.24 -1.81 -8.74
N ILE A 44 5.80 -1.74 -7.46
CA ILE A 44 5.57 -0.49 -6.74
C ILE A 44 6.85 0.35 -6.58
N PRO A 45 7.96 -0.19 -6.04
CA PRO A 45 9.20 0.58 -5.94
C PRO A 45 9.73 1.05 -7.29
N ALA A 46 9.51 0.27 -8.36
CA ALA A 46 9.98 0.60 -9.70
C ALA A 46 9.31 1.86 -10.30
N TRP A 47 8.16 2.28 -9.78
CA TRP A 47 7.50 3.50 -10.23
C TRP A 47 8.12 4.77 -9.66
N HIS A 48 8.91 4.67 -8.59
CA HIS A 48 9.51 5.85 -7.96
C HIS A 48 10.84 6.25 -8.65
N PRO A 49 11.01 7.53 -9.07
CA PRO A 49 12.15 7.96 -9.87
C PRO A 49 13.51 7.84 -9.18
N ALA A 50 13.56 7.82 -7.84
CA ALA A 50 14.80 7.66 -7.08
C ALA A 50 15.20 6.17 -6.91
N VAL A 51 14.37 5.22 -7.30
CA VAL A 51 14.70 3.79 -7.25
C VAL A 51 15.45 3.38 -8.53
N SER A 52 16.66 2.85 -8.35
CA SER A 52 17.48 2.38 -9.45
C SER A 52 17.30 0.90 -9.75
N GLN A 53 17.10 0.09 -8.70
CA GLN A 53 16.95 -1.34 -8.85
C GLN A 53 15.96 -1.90 -7.83
N VAL A 54 15.09 -2.78 -8.29
CA VAL A 54 14.24 -3.60 -7.42
C VAL A 54 14.83 -5.00 -7.34
N ILE A 55 14.99 -5.50 -6.12
CA ILE A 55 15.52 -6.83 -5.82
C ILE A 55 14.40 -7.69 -5.23
N PRO A 56 13.68 -8.45 -6.05
CA PRO A 56 12.58 -9.28 -5.57
C PRO A 56 13.06 -10.38 -4.64
N VAL A 57 12.34 -10.58 -3.55
CA VAL A 57 12.50 -11.69 -2.62
C VAL A 57 11.18 -12.47 -2.52
N ALA A 58 11.24 -13.79 -2.35
CA ALA A 58 10.05 -14.64 -2.29
C ALA A 58 9.97 -15.40 -0.97
N ILE A 59 10.12 -14.69 0.16
CA ILE A 59 10.19 -15.31 1.50
C ILE A 59 8.96 -16.19 1.78
N ARG A 60 7.76 -15.73 1.37
CA ARG A 60 6.51 -16.46 1.58
C ARG A 60 6.51 -17.81 0.84
N ARG A 61 6.97 -17.82 -0.41
CA ARG A 61 7.06 -19.01 -1.26
C ARG A 61 8.20 -19.91 -0.81
N TRP A 62 9.36 -19.34 -0.50
CA TRP A 62 10.54 -20.08 -0.06
C TRP A 62 10.30 -20.86 1.24
N ARG A 63 9.58 -20.23 2.20
CA ARG A 63 9.20 -20.92 3.45
C ARG A 63 8.26 -22.10 3.24
N LYS A 64 7.39 -22.06 2.23
CA LYS A 64 6.49 -23.15 1.89
C LYS A 64 7.22 -24.31 1.22
N HIS A 65 8.28 -24.02 0.47
CA HIS A 65 9.00 -25.00 -0.35
C HIS A 65 10.52 -24.88 -0.19
N PRO A 66 11.10 -25.08 1.00
CA PRO A 66 12.52 -24.81 1.29
C PRO A 66 13.49 -25.66 0.45
N LEU A 67 13.18 -26.95 0.27
CA LEU A 67 14.01 -27.84 -0.55
C LEU A 67 14.03 -27.44 -2.03
N ARG A 68 12.88 -27.03 -2.56
CA ARG A 68 12.79 -26.54 -3.94
C ARG A 68 13.58 -25.24 -4.12
N THR A 69 13.48 -24.33 -3.17
CA THR A 69 14.22 -23.06 -3.15
C THR A 69 15.72 -23.28 -3.16
N TRP A 70 16.20 -24.23 -2.36
CA TRP A 70 17.62 -24.59 -2.31
C TRP A 70 18.08 -25.20 -3.63
N ARG A 71 17.32 -26.18 -4.17
CA ARG A 71 17.68 -26.89 -5.44
C ARG A 71 17.61 -25.97 -6.67
N SER A 72 16.69 -25.01 -6.70
CA SER A 72 16.56 -24.05 -7.81
C SER A 72 17.65 -22.98 -7.82
N GLY A 73 18.44 -22.84 -6.75
CA GLY A 73 19.44 -21.80 -6.60
C GLY A 73 18.89 -20.38 -6.44
N GLU A 74 17.57 -20.20 -6.30
CA GLU A 74 16.95 -18.87 -6.15
C GLU A 74 17.52 -18.09 -4.97
N TRP A 75 17.69 -18.75 -3.82
CA TRP A 75 18.29 -18.14 -2.65
C TRP A 75 19.75 -17.72 -2.87
N ALA A 76 20.52 -18.52 -3.59
CA ALA A 76 21.91 -18.20 -3.91
C ALA A 76 21.99 -16.98 -4.84
N ARG A 77 21.16 -16.94 -5.89
CA ARG A 77 21.06 -15.79 -6.80
C ARG A 77 20.62 -14.51 -6.10
N PHE A 78 19.65 -14.60 -5.18
CA PHE A 78 19.22 -13.46 -4.38
C PHE A 78 20.38 -12.90 -3.55
N LYS A 79 21.10 -13.75 -2.80
CA LYS A 79 22.28 -13.34 -2.02
C LYS A 79 23.39 -12.74 -2.90
N GLN A 80 23.61 -13.30 -4.08
CA GLN A 80 24.57 -12.78 -5.03
C GLN A 80 24.19 -11.34 -5.44
N ARG A 81 22.95 -11.10 -5.83
CA ARG A 81 22.45 -9.75 -6.19
C ARG A 81 22.67 -8.73 -5.09
N LEU A 82 22.46 -9.09 -3.82
CA LEU A 82 22.73 -8.20 -2.69
C LEU A 82 24.21 -7.81 -2.56
N ARG A 83 25.13 -8.66 -3.05
CA ARG A 83 26.58 -8.45 -2.97
C ARG A 83 27.18 -7.80 -4.21
N GLU A 84 26.48 -7.78 -5.32
CA GLU A 84 26.96 -7.19 -6.58
C GLU A 84 27.10 -5.67 -6.51
N THR A 85 26.31 -5.05 -5.65
CA THR A 85 26.30 -3.59 -5.50
C THR A 85 26.95 -3.20 -4.15
N ARG A 86 27.84 -2.23 -4.19
CA ARG A 86 28.35 -1.59 -2.98
C ARG A 86 27.39 -0.51 -2.54
N TYR A 87 26.87 -0.64 -1.33
CA TYR A 87 25.98 0.34 -0.71
C TYR A 87 26.72 1.19 0.33
N ASP A 88 26.31 2.44 0.45
CA ASP A 88 26.80 3.35 1.49
C ASP A 88 26.04 3.12 2.82
N LEU A 89 24.77 2.68 2.72
CA LEU A 89 23.89 2.41 3.86
C LEU A 89 22.82 1.38 3.49
N VAL A 90 22.43 0.56 4.46
CA VAL A 90 21.20 -0.26 4.41
C VAL A 90 20.20 0.31 5.40
N ILE A 91 18.96 0.52 4.98
CA ILE A 91 17.86 0.91 5.88
C ILE A 91 16.84 -0.23 5.94
N ASP A 92 16.72 -0.88 7.10
CA ASP A 92 15.61 -1.80 7.36
C ASP A 92 14.38 -1.00 7.83
N ALA A 93 13.51 -0.68 6.88
CA ALA A 93 12.25 0.02 7.12
C ALA A 93 11.11 -0.93 7.54
N GLN A 94 11.38 -2.23 7.70
CA GLN A 94 10.39 -3.22 8.08
C GLN A 94 10.34 -3.45 9.60
N GLY A 95 11.50 -3.52 10.26
CA GLY A 95 11.61 -3.72 11.70
C GLY A 95 11.13 -5.10 12.18
N LEU A 96 11.32 -6.16 11.38
CA LEU A 96 11.00 -7.54 11.68
C LEU A 96 12.26 -8.41 11.61
N LEU A 97 12.32 -9.49 12.38
CA LEU A 97 13.47 -10.43 12.35
C LEU A 97 13.76 -10.96 10.94
N LYS A 98 12.70 -11.24 10.16
CA LYS A 98 12.86 -11.73 8.78
C LYS A 98 13.53 -10.73 7.84
N SER A 99 13.30 -9.42 8.02
CA SER A 99 13.94 -8.36 7.24
C SER A 99 15.33 -8.04 7.78
N ALA A 100 15.46 -7.94 9.08
CA ALA A 100 16.75 -7.71 9.75
C ALA A 100 17.77 -8.81 9.41
N TRP A 101 17.33 -10.06 9.33
CA TRP A 101 18.22 -11.16 8.94
C TRP A 101 18.78 -11.02 7.51
N LEU A 102 18.05 -10.40 6.59
CA LEU A 102 18.54 -10.16 5.22
C LEU A 102 19.71 -9.18 5.17
N THR A 103 19.81 -8.25 6.11
CA THR A 103 20.91 -7.28 6.18
C THR A 103 22.29 -7.93 6.28
N ARG A 104 22.37 -9.13 6.87
CA ARG A 104 23.63 -9.89 7.03
C ARG A 104 24.31 -10.31 5.72
N TYR A 105 23.60 -10.18 4.61
CA TYR A 105 24.15 -10.51 3.29
C TYR A 105 24.70 -9.30 2.54
N VAL A 106 24.66 -8.12 3.16
CA VAL A 106 25.14 -6.86 2.59
C VAL A 106 26.30 -6.34 3.44
N SER A 107 27.39 -5.92 2.79
CA SER A 107 28.55 -5.32 3.47
C SER A 107 28.45 -3.81 3.46
N ALA A 108 27.57 -3.25 4.30
CA ALA A 108 27.40 -1.81 4.52
C ALA A 108 26.82 -1.58 5.92
N PRO A 109 27.00 -0.39 6.52
CA PRO A 109 26.33 -0.05 7.78
C PRO A 109 24.81 -0.22 7.67
N VAL A 110 24.19 -0.74 8.73
CA VAL A 110 22.74 -1.00 8.77
C VAL A 110 22.08 -0.06 9.75
N ALA A 111 21.07 0.65 9.26
CA ALA A 111 20.19 1.52 10.04
C ALA A 111 18.80 0.91 10.19
N GLY A 112 18.17 1.09 11.33
CA GLY A 112 16.81 0.65 11.57
C GLY A 112 16.21 1.24 12.84
N LEU A 113 14.99 0.85 13.15
CA LEU A 113 14.30 1.26 14.37
C LEU A 113 14.95 0.62 15.60
N ASP A 114 15.02 1.35 16.70
CA ASP A 114 15.51 0.83 17.97
C ASP A 114 14.57 -0.24 18.56
N ARG A 115 14.97 -0.81 19.69
CA ARG A 115 14.23 -1.88 20.37
C ARG A 115 12.79 -1.51 20.71
N ASP A 116 12.58 -0.27 21.13
CA ASP A 116 11.26 0.17 21.59
C ASP A 116 10.36 0.62 20.43
N SER A 117 10.95 1.04 19.33
CA SER A 117 10.25 1.48 18.12
C SER A 117 9.98 0.35 17.14
N ALA A 118 10.84 -0.66 17.05
CA ALA A 118 10.68 -1.77 16.13
C ALA A 118 9.42 -2.59 16.44
N ARG A 119 8.83 -3.20 15.39
CA ARG A 119 7.68 -4.09 15.54
C ARG A 119 8.07 -5.39 16.26
N GLU A 120 9.25 -5.92 15.94
CA GLU A 120 9.89 -7.02 16.67
C GLU A 120 11.16 -6.49 17.31
N PRO A 121 11.20 -6.30 18.65
CA PRO A 121 12.32 -5.66 19.36
C PRO A 121 13.70 -6.26 19.07
N LEU A 122 13.74 -7.58 18.84
CA LEU A 122 15.00 -8.28 18.55
C LEU A 122 15.61 -7.92 17.18
N ALA A 123 14.85 -7.32 16.28
CA ALA A 123 15.37 -6.87 14.99
C ALA A 123 16.49 -5.82 15.16
N SER A 124 16.39 -4.97 16.17
CA SER A 124 17.39 -3.93 16.47
C SER A 124 18.81 -4.47 16.71
N ARG A 125 18.95 -5.74 17.09
CA ARG A 125 20.27 -6.37 17.28
C ARG A 125 21.06 -6.61 15.99
N PHE A 126 20.42 -6.42 14.84
CA PHE A 126 21.04 -6.57 13.53
C PHE A 126 21.50 -5.22 12.94
N TYR A 127 21.23 -4.11 13.64
CA TYR A 127 21.50 -2.77 13.14
C TYR A 127 22.72 -2.16 13.83
N ASP A 128 23.57 -1.50 13.04
CA ASP A 128 24.71 -0.72 13.53
C ASP A 128 24.26 0.62 14.10
N ARG A 129 23.15 1.16 13.57
CA ARG A 129 22.54 2.43 13.97
C ARG A 129 21.07 2.23 14.24
N CYS A 130 20.64 2.50 15.47
CA CYS A 130 19.26 2.36 15.90
C CYS A 130 18.65 3.73 16.17
N TYR A 131 17.43 3.96 15.66
CA TYR A 131 16.75 5.23 15.79
C TYR A 131 15.43 5.08 16.52
N ALA A 132 15.18 5.98 17.48
CA ALA A 132 13.93 6.05 18.21
C ALA A 132 12.87 6.79 17.38
N VAL A 133 11.72 6.13 17.16
CA VAL A 133 10.57 6.70 16.47
C VAL A 133 9.29 6.27 17.19
N ALA A 134 8.51 7.21 17.67
CA ALA A 134 7.31 6.94 18.46
C ALA A 134 6.29 6.06 17.71
N LYS A 135 5.58 5.18 18.46
CA LYS A 135 4.63 4.20 17.91
C LYS A 135 3.19 4.74 17.74
N ASP A 136 2.90 5.88 18.32
CA ASP A 136 1.57 6.50 18.37
C ASP A 136 1.23 7.37 17.16
N GLN A 137 2.08 7.34 16.13
CA GLN A 137 1.91 8.09 14.88
C GLN A 137 1.60 7.15 13.70
N HIS A 138 1.19 7.76 12.59
CA HIS A 138 0.92 7.04 11.34
C HIS A 138 2.17 6.31 10.81
N ALA A 139 1.98 5.11 10.27
CA ALA A 139 3.09 4.25 9.80
C ALA A 139 3.96 4.95 8.75
N LEU A 140 3.36 5.74 7.85
CA LEU A 140 4.08 6.53 6.86
C LEU A 140 5.03 7.55 7.51
N GLU A 141 4.54 8.32 8.49
CA GLU A 141 5.34 9.32 9.21
C GLU A 141 6.50 8.67 9.98
N ARG A 142 6.27 7.50 10.53
CA ARG A 142 7.33 6.73 11.19
C ARG A 142 8.46 6.34 10.25
N VAL A 143 8.14 5.97 9.02
CA VAL A 143 9.16 5.64 8.01
C VAL A 143 9.89 6.88 7.56
N ARG A 144 9.20 8.01 7.33
CA ARG A 144 9.81 9.30 7.00
C ARG A 144 10.82 9.73 8.07
N GLN A 145 10.45 9.62 9.36
CA GLN A 145 11.34 9.95 10.48
C GLN A 145 12.57 9.04 10.55
N LEU A 146 12.40 7.73 10.31
CA LEU A 146 13.52 6.79 10.25
C LEU A 146 14.51 7.21 9.15
N PHE A 147 14.03 7.54 7.96
CA PHE A 147 14.89 7.95 6.84
C PHE A 147 15.57 9.28 7.11
N ALA A 148 14.86 10.27 7.66
CA ALA A 148 15.41 11.57 8.01
C ALA A 148 16.57 11.44 9.00
N GLN A 149 16.39 10.63 10.06
CA GLN A 149 17.44 10.37 11.05
C GLN A 149 18.61 9.54 10.49
N ALA A 150 18.31 8.49 9.70
CA ALA A 150 19.33 7.60 9.15
C ALA A 150 20.20 8.27 8.08
N LEU A 151 19.66 9.23 7.35
CA LEU A 151 20.31 9.94 6.25
C LEU A 151 20.71 11.37 6.62
N ASP A 152 20.48 11.79 7.87
CA ASP A 152 20.86 13.08 8.45
C ASP A 152 20.34 14.29 7.64
N TYR A 153 19.00 14.32 7.42
CA TYR A 153 18.33 15.50 6.86
C TYR A 153 17.12 15.92 7.71
N PRO A 154 16.75 17.21 7.72
CA PRO A 154 15.57 17.69 8.44
C PRO A 154 14.30 17.12 7.85
N LEU A 155 13.43 16.53 8.67
CA LEU A 155 12.16 16.01 8.22
C LEU A 155 11.29 17.15 7.63
N PRO A 156 10.87 17.07 6.36
CA PRO A 156 10.03 18.09 5.76
C PRO A 156 8.67 18.17 6.45
N ALA A 157 8.16 19.39 6.62
CA ALA A 157 6.80 19.63 7.12
C ALA A 157 5.73 19.18 6.11
N GLY A 158 4.54 18.87 6.61
CA GLY A 158 3.38 18.48 5.79
C GLY A 158 3.30 17.00 5.46
N SER A 159 2.25 16.63 4.74
CA SER A 159 2.00 15.26 4.28
C SER A 159 3.07 14.83 3.26
N GLY A 160 3.53 13.60 3.37
CA GLY A 160 4.55 13.07 2.44
C GLY A 160 4.04 12.99 1.01
N ASP A 161 4.95 13.20 0.06
CA ASP A 161 4.71 13.05 -1.37
C ASP A 161 5.21 11.69 -1.85
N TYR A 162 4.34 10.90 -2.44
CA TYR A 162 4.67 9.54 -2.89
C TYR A 162 5.61 9.51 -4.11
N GLY A 163 5.84 10.63 -4.78
CA GLY A 163 6.73 10.71 -5.94
C GLY A 163 6.23 9.94 -7.17
N LEU A 164 4.95 9.57 -7.21
CA LEU A 164 4.34 8.88 -8.33
C LEU A 164 3.71 9.86 -9.32
N ASN A 165 3.87 9.59 -10.60
CA ASN A 165 3.26 10.40 -11.66
C ASN A 165 1.97 9.74 -12.15
N ARG A 166 0.82 10.13 -11.57
CA ARG A 166 -0.50 9.64 -11.95
C ARG A 166 -0.77 9.78 -13.45
N ALA A 167 -0.47 10.93 -14.03
CA ALA A 167 -0.74 11.20 -15.43
C ALA A 167 0.06 10.29 -16.39
N ALA A 168 1.27 9.90 -16.01
CA ALA A 168 2.08 8.96 -16.79
C ALA A 168 1.63 7.50 -16.62
N MET A 169 0.86 7.20 -15.57
CA MET A 169 0.36 5.84 -15.30
C MET A 169 -1.02 5.57 -15.87
N MET A 170 -1.85 6.61 -16.08
CA MET A 170 -3.20 6.42 -16.60
C MET A 170 -3.20 6.23 -18.12
N ASP A 171 -4.03 5.32 -18.60
CA ASP A 171 -4.37 5.23 -20.02
C ASP A 171 -5.41 6.32 -20.38
N SER A 172 -5.62 6.61 -21.67
CA SER A 172 -6.68 7.53 -22.09
C SER A 172 -8.05 6.99 -21.66
N VAL A 173 -8.83 7.84 -21.00
CA VAL A 173 -10.14 7.48 -20.45
C VAL A 173 -11.23 8.05 -21.34
N ALA A 174 -12.01 7.18 -22.00
CA ALA A 174 -13.11 7.59 -22.88
C ALA A 174 -14.33 8.10 -22.09
N GLN A 175 -14.59 7.51 -20.92
CA GLN A 175 -15.69 7.90 -20.03
C GLN A 175 -15.20 7.88 -18.58
N PRO A 176 -15.60 8.86 -17.74
CA PRO A 176 -15.33 8.84 -16.30
C PRO A 176 -15.86 7.56 -15.66
N TYR A 177 -15.13 7.03 -14.70
CA TYR A 177 -15.52 5.81 -13.99
C TYR A 177 -15.05 5.80 -12.54
N LEU A 178 -15.71 4.96 -11.76
CA LEU A 178 -15.42 4.65 -10.37
C LEU A 178 -14.72 3.29 -10.28
N VAL A 179 -13.91 3.10 -9.25
CA VAL A 179 -13.31 1.79 -8.96
C VAL A 179 -13.72 1.33 -7.57
N PHE A 180 -14.32 0.14 -7.49
CA PHE A 180 -14.68 -0.48 -6.23
C PHE A 180 -13.64 -1.53 -5.84
N LEU A 181 -12.85 -1.22 -4.83
CA LEU A 181 -11.77 -2.05 -4.31
C LEU A 181 -12.29 -2.92 -3.16
N HIS A 182 -13.09 -3.92 -3.52
CA HIS A 182 -13.86 -4.76 -2.60
C HIS A 182 -13.08 -5.93 -1.98
N GLY A 183 -11.83 -6.16 -2.43
CA GLY A 183 -10.97 -7.26 -1.99
C GLY A 183 -10.06 -6.87 -0.83
N THR A 184 -9.94 -7.76 0.16
CA THR A 184 -9.01 -7.65 1.28
C THR A 184 -8.64 -9.02 1.83
N THR A 185 -7.58 -9.09 2.66
CA THR A 185 -7.06 -10.36 3.18
C THR A 185 -7.76 -10.86 4.44
N TRP A 186 -8.38 -9.98 5.23
CA TRP A 186 -9.07 -10.36 6.47
C TRP A 186 -10.56 -10.53 6.20
N ALA A 187 -11.15 -11.62 6.66
CA ALA A 187 -12.58 -11.87 6.51
C ALA A 187 -13.43 -10.73 7.11
N SER A 188 -13.03 -10.24 8.27
CA SER A 188 -13.72 -9.17 9.00
C SER A 188 -13.68 -7.79 8.34
N LYS A 189 -12.74 -7.55 7.41
CA LYS A 189 -12.64 -6.29 6.67
C LYS A 189 -13.48 -6.24 5.40
N HIS A 190 -14.14 -7.33 5.05
CA HIS A 190 -15.05 -7.32 3.90
C HIS A 190 -16.33 -6.59 4.25
N TRP A 191 -16.58 -5.49 3.56
CA TRP A 191 -17.87 -4.81 3.60
C TRP A 191 -18.95 -5.75 3.03
N PRO A 192 -20.18 -5.77 3.58
CA PRO A 192 -21.23 -6.69 3.13
C PRO A 192 -21.45 -6.60 1.63
N GLU A 193 -21.60 -7.76 0.99
CA GLU A 193 -21.80 -7.83 -0.47
C GLU A 193 -23.11 -7.14 -0.91
N ALA A 194 -24.15 -7.20 -0.06
CA ALA A 194 -25.41 -6.50 -0.30
C ALA A 194 -25.21 -4.98 -0.36
N ASP A 195 -24.34 -4.42 0.49
CA ASP A 195 -24.05 -2.99 0.47
C ASP A 195 -23.21 -2.60 -0.75
N TRP A 196 -22.22 -3.42 -1.17
CA TRP A 196 -21.51 -3.23 -2.43
C TRP A 196 -22.46 -3.22 -3.61
N ARG A 197 -23.42 -4.15 -3.62
CA ARG A 197 -24.42 -4.27 -4.67
C ARG A 197 -25.32 -3.03 -4.71
N ALA A 198 -25.88 -2.61 -3.58
CA ALA A 198 -26.74 -1.45 -3.48
C ALA A 198 -26.00 -0.14 -3.88
N LEU A 199 -24.73 -0.01 -3.51
CA LEU A 199 -23.89 1.12 -3.95
C LEU A 199 -23.68 1.09 -5.47
N ALA A 200 -23.43 -0.08 -6.05
CA ALA A 200 -23.26 -0.23 -7.51
C ALA A 200 -24.56 0.09 -8.27
N GLU A 201 -25.71 -0.36 -7.78
CA GLU A 201 -27.03 -0.03 -8.32
C GLU A 201 -27.29 1.47 -8.33
N ARG A 202 -27.02 2.14 -7.21
CA ARG A 202 -27.16 3.60 -7.09
C ARG A 202 -26.27 4.34 -8.10
N MET A 203 -25.03 3.90 -8.29
CA MET A 203 -24.12 4.53 -9.26
C MET A 203 -24.54 4.24 -10.70
N ASP A 204 -25.07 3.05 -10.99
CA ASP A 204 -25.62 2.67 -12.30
C ASP A 204 -26.83 3.53 -12.68
N GLU A 205 -27.76 3.78 -11.74
CA GLU A 205 -28.90 4.69 -11.91
C GLU A 205 -28.47 6.13 -12.21
N LEU A 206 -27.35 6.57 -11.64
CA LEU A 206 -26.75 7.88 -11.89
C LEU A 206 -25.90 7.93 -13.18
N GLY A 207 -25.79 6.80 -13.91
CA GLY A 207 -25.04 6.69 -15.15
C GLY A 207 -23.51 6.60 -14.97
N TRP A 208 -23.03 6.37 -13.76
CA TRP A 208 -21.60 6.19 -13.49
C TRP A 208 -21.12 4.80 -13.85
N ALA A 209 -20.05 4.73 -14.65
CA ALA A 209 -19.38 3.46 -14.90
C ALA A 209 -18.63 3.00 -13.63
N VAL A 210 -18.82 1.73 -13.24
CA VAL A 210 -18.13 1.09 -12.10
C VAL A 210 -17.23 -0.02 -12.59
N ARG A 211 -15.98 -0.03 -12.19
CA ARG A 211 -14.99 -1.07 -12.50
C ARG A 211 -14.63 -1.85 -11.25
N LEU A 212 -14.66 -3.18 -11.34
CA LEU A 212 -14.43 -4.12 -10.24
C LEU A 212 -13.19 -4.97 -10.56
N PRO A 213 -11.99 -4.58 -10.09
CA PRO A 213 -10.80 -5.41 -10.16
C PRO A 213 -10.85 -6.55 -9.13
N TRP A 214 -10.15 -7.65 -9.44
CA TRP A 214 -10.06 -8.83 -8.58
C TRP A 214 -8.69 -9.49 -8.67
N GLY A 215 -8.26 -10.18 -7.60
CA GLY A 215 -6.98 -10.86 -7.52
C GLY A 215 -7.07 -12.39 -7.50
N ASN A 216 -8.23 -12.95 -7.12
CA ASN A 216 -8.47 -14.39 -7.02
C ASN A 216 -9.92 -14.74 -7.41
N GLU A 217 -10.20 -16.03 -7.62
CA GLU A 217 -11.52 -16.48 -8.11
C GLU A 217 -12.68 -16.17 -7.15
N THR A 218 -12.43 -16.14 -5.84
CA THR A 218 -13.46 -15.75 -4.85
C THR A 218 -13.83 -14.27 -4.99
N GLU A 219 -12.84 -13.41 -5.20
CA GLU A 219 -13.08 -11.98 -5.47
C GLU A 219 -13.76 -11.77 -6.81
N LYS A 220 -13.38 -12.54 -7.84
CA LYS A 220 -14.02 -12.51 -9.16
C LYS A 220 -15.52 -12.83 -9.06
N ALA A 221 -15.85 -13.97 -8.43
CA ALA A 221 -17.24 -14.38 -8.24
C ALA A 221 -18.06 -13.33 -7.46
N ARG A 222 -17.44 -12.66 -6.46
CA ARG A 222 -18.06 -11.53 -5.75
C ARG A 222 -18.30 -10.35 -6.71
N ALA A 223 -17.31 -9.95 -7.49
CA ALA A 223 -17.43 -8.87 -8.47
C ALA A 223 -18.53 -9.16 -9.49
N GLU A 224 -18.64 -10.41 -9.97
CA GLU A 224 -19.68 -10.85 -10.88
C GLU A 224 -21.09 -10.72 -10.27
N ARG A 225 -21.26 -11.06 -8.98
CA ARG A 225 -22.55 -10.88 -8.29
C ARG A 225 -22.88 -9.40 -8.06
N ILE A 226 -21.88 -8.58 -7.72
CA ILE A 226 -22.06 -7.12 -7.57
C ILE A 226 -22.50 -6.49 -8.90
N ALA A 227 -21.90 -6.88 -10.02
CA ALA A 227 -22.17 -6.29 -11.34
C ALA A 227 -23.40 -6.90 -12.06
N ALA A 228 -23.96 -8.01 -11.57
CA ALA A 228 -24.98 -8.75 -12.27
C ALA A 228 -26.21 -7.89 -12.64
N GLY A 229 -26.55 -7.80 -13.94
CA GLY A 229 -27.72 -7.06 -14.44
C GLY A 229 -27.57 -5.53 -14.42
N LEU A 230 -26.41 -4.97 -14.05
CA LEU A 230 -26.14 -3.54 -14.14
C LEU A 230 -25.58 -3.18 -15.52
N THR A 231 -25.96 -2.01 -16.02
CA THR A 231 -25.59 -1.55 -17.35
C THR A 231 -24.17 -0.99 -17.40
N HIS A 232 -23.77 -0.29 -16.34
CA HIS A 232 -22.53 0.46 -16.30
C HIS A 232 -21.47 -0.17 -15.37
N ALA A 233 -21.78 -1.32 -14.73
CA ALA A 233 -20.82 -2.04 -13.89
C ALA A 233 -20.08 -3.13 -14.66
N ALA A 234 -18.76 -3.16 -14.60
CA ALA A 234 -17.92 -4.12 -15.31
C ALA A 234 -16.92 -4.81 -14.42
N VAL A 235 -16.90 -6.15 -14.44
CA VAL A 235 -15.84 -6.96 -13.87
C VAL A 235 -14.65 -6.93 -14.83
N LEU A 236 -13.49 -6.51 -14.33
CA LEU A 236 -12.31 -6.40 -15.16
C LEU A 236 -11.71 -7.79 -15.48
N PRO A 237 -10.94 -7.93 -16.57
CA PRO A 237 -10.11 -9.10 -16.76
C PRO A 237 -9.09 -9.20 -15.62
N LYS A 238 -8.46 -10.36 -15.48
CA LYS A 238 -7.37 -10.52 -14.50
C LYS A 238 -6.21 -9.60 -14.85
N LEU A 239 -5.87 -8.71 -13.95
CA LEU A 239 -4.79 -7.75 -14.11
C LEU A 239 -3.62 -8.09 -13.16
N ASN A 240 -2.40 -7.75 -13.57
CA ASN A 240 -1.28 -7.63 -12.66
C ASN A 240 -1.37 -6.30 -11.89
N LEU A 241 -0.45 -6.09 -10.97
CA LEU A 241 -0.48 -4.89 -10.11
C LEU A 241 -0.35 -3.58 -10.91
N ALA A 242 0.48 -3.55 -11.96
CA ALA A 242 0.59 -2.38 -12.84
C ALA A 242 -0.72 -2.10 -13.59
N GLY A 243 -1.41 -3.14 -14.07
CA GLY A 243 -2.72 -2.99 -14.71
C GLY A 243 -3.78 -2.43 -13.75
N VAL A 244 -3.80 -2.91 -12.49
CA VAL A 244 -4.71 -2.37 -11.46
C VAL A 244 -4.34 -0.92 -11.13
N ALA A 245 -3.04 -0.60 -11.03
CA ALA A 245 -2.57 0.77 -10.79
C ALA A 245 -3.02 1.75 -11.90
N LYS A 246 -2.96 1.34 -13.16
CA LYS A 246 -3.47 2.14 -14.30
C LYS A 246 -4.97 2.39 -14.20
N VAL A 247 -5.74 1.36 -13.85
CA VAL A 247 -7.18 1.48 -13.64
C VAL A 247 -7.49 2.44 -12.49
N ILE A 248 -6.77 2.35 -11.38
CA ILE A 248 -6.91 3.28 -10.26
C ILE A 248 -6.52 4.69 -10.70
N ALA A 249 -5.38 4.87 -11.38
CA ALA A 249 -4.90 6.18 -11.83
C ALA A 249 -5.91 6.92 -12.72
N GLY A 250 -6.65 6.20 -13.57
CA GLY A 250 -7.67 6.77 -14.46
C GLY A 250 -9.03 6.98 -13.80
N ALA A 251 -9.25 6.53 -12.57
CA ALA A 251 -10.55 6.65 -11.91
C ALA A 251 -10.87 8.09 -11.49
N SER A 252 -12.15 8.47 -11.56
CA SER A 252 -12.66 9.70 -10.97
C SER A 252 -12.63 9.65 -9.44
N ALA A 253 -13.01 8.49 -8.89
CA ALA A 253 -12.90 8.18 -7.47
C ALA A 253 -12.83 6.66 -7.25
N CYS A 254 -12.35 6.28 -6.07
CA CYS A 254 -12.38 4.91 -5.57
C CYS A 254 -13.25 4.80 -4.33
N VAL A 255 -13.87 3.63 -4.13
CA VAL A 255 -14.37 3.19 -2.84
C VAL A 255 -13.62 1.93 -2.47
N SER A 256 -13.03 1.88 -1.30
CA SER A 256 -12.19 0.76 -0.87
C SER A 256 -12.54 0.30 0.55
N VAL A 257 -12.45 -0.98 0.81
CA VAL A 257 -12.26 -1.46 2.19
C VAL A 257 -10.83 -1.17 2.63
N ASP A 258 -10.49 -1.38 3.90
CA ASP A 258 -9.10 -1.31 4.39
C ASP A 258 -8.23 -2.37 3.68
N THR A 259 -7.59 -1.95 2.61
CA THR A 259 -6.80 -2.80 1.68
C THR A 259 -5.60 -2.06 1.11
N GLY A 260 -4.60 -2.83 0.69
CA GLY A 260 -3.39 -2.27 0.06
C GLY A 260 -3.67 -1.43 -1.20
N LEU A 261 -4.73 -1.73 -1.94
CA LEU A 261 -5.12 -0.96 -3.12
C LEU A 261 -5.72 0.41 -2.77
N GLY A 262 -6.37 0.56 -1.60
CA GLY A 262 -6.80 1.86 -1.10
C GLY A 262 -5.60 2.78 -0.82
N HIS A 263 -4.50 2.23 -0.27
CA HIS A 263 -3.25 2.99 -0.11
C HIS A 263 -2.62 3.37 -1.45
N LEU A 264 -2.77 2.52 -2.47
CA LEU A 264 -2.30 2.84 -3.83
C LEU A 264 -3.12 3.96 -4.47
N ALA A 265 -4.45 3.98 -4.25
CA ALA A 265 -5.30 5.09 -4.68
C ALA A 265 -4.84 6.41 -4.06
N ALA A 266 -4.55 6.41 -2.75
CA ALA A 266 -4.00 7.58 -2.05
C ALA A 266 -2.63 8.01 -2.62
N ALA A 267 -1.75 7.06 -2.90
CA ALA A 267 -0.42 7.33 -3.45
C ALA A 267 -0.46 7.91 -4.87
N LEU A 268 -1.51 7.60 -5.62
CA LEU A 268 -1.78 8.15 -6.96
C LEU A 268 -2.61 9.45 -6.90
N ASP A 269 -2.88 10.00 -5.73
CA ASP A 269 -3.71 11.19 -5.51
C ASP A 269 -5.10 11.05 -6.18
N VAL A 270 -5.67 9.85 -6.10
CA VAL A 270 -7.03 9.58 -6.56
C VAL A 270 -7.99 9.76 -5.38
N PRO A 271 -9.08 10.54 -5.54
CA PRO A 271 -10.10 10.65 -4.51
C PRO A 271 -10.61 9.27 -4.10
N ASN A 272 -10.63 8.99 -2.81
CA ASN A 272 -10.98 7.65 -2.33
C ASN A 272 -11.72 7.69 -0.99
N ILE A 273 -12.79 6.92 -0.92
CA ILE A 273 -13.50 6.64 0.33
C ILE A 273 -13.05 5.29 0.84
N SER A 274 -12.38 5.28 1.98
CA SER A 274 -11.93 4.05 2.63
C SER A 274 -12.85 3.67 3.79
N LEU A 275 -13.34 2.43 3.79
CA LEU A 275 -14.27 1.88 4.76
C LEU A 275 -13.52 1.10 5.83
N TYR A 276 -13.63 1.52 7.08
CA TYR A 276 -12.99 0.90 8.24
C TYR A 276 -14.03 0.30 9.18
N GLY A 277 -14.02 -1.01 9.28
CA GLY A 277 -14.83 -1.76 10.23
C GLY A 277 -14.05 -2.09 11.50
N PRO A 278 -13.38 -3.26 11.56
CA PRO A 278 -12.60 -3.70 12.73
C PRO A 278 -11.26 -2.97 12.90
N THR A 279 -10.85 -2.13 11.97
CA THR A 279 -9.62 -1.35 12.02
C THR A 279 -9.89 0.15 12.08
N LEU A 280 -8.89 0.92 12.52
CA LEU A 280 -8.94 2.38 12.58
C LEU A 280 -7.90 3.00 11.64
N PRO A 281 -8.23 4.09 10.93
CA PRO A 281 -7.32 4.69 9.95
C PRO A 281 -6.12 5.42 10.57
N GLY A 282 -6.22 5.88 11.82
CA GLY A 282 -5.25 6.80 12.41
C GLY A 282 -3.78 6.35 12.40
N LYS A 283 -3.52 5.03 12.41
CA LYS A 283 -2.13 4.49 12.41
C LYS A 283 -1.69 3.96 11.06
N VAL A 284 -2.61 3.49 10.24
CA VAL A 284 -2.29 2.76 9.00
C VAL A 284 -3.28 3.03 7.87
N GLY A 285 -4.11 4.05 7.96
CA GLY A 285 -5.11 4.37 6.95
C GLY A 285 -4.51 4.83 5.61
N ALA A 286 -5.34 4.95 4.59
CA ALA A 286 -4.96 5.60 3.35
C ALA A 286 -4.58 7.06 3.65
N TYR A 287 -3.37 7.47 3.28
CA TYR A 287 -2.79 8.75 3.69
C TYR A 287 -2.61 9.65 2.46
N GLY A 288 -3.24 10.81 2.47
CA GLY A 288 -3.19 11.73 1.31
C GLY A 288 -4.27 12.80 1.40
N ARG A 289 -4.28 13.72 0.45
CA ARG A 289 -5.18 14.88 0.45
C ARG A 289 -6.63 14.45 0.26
N SER A 290 -6.96 13.80 -0.79
CA SER A 290 -8.34 13.47 -1.18
C SER A 290 -8.79 12.12 -0.62
N GLN A 291 -8.52 11.87 0.69
CA GLN A 291 -8.85 10.59 1.33
C GLN A 291 -9.91 10.80 2.42
N ILE A 292 -11.07 10.20 2.20
CA ILE A 292 -12.18 10.18 3.16
C ILE A 292 -12.17 8.84 3.89
N HIS A 293 -12.19 8.88 5.22
CA HIS A 293 -12.23 7.69 6.05
C HIS A 293 -13.61 7.57 6.71
N LEU A 294 -14.36 6.56 6.33
CA LEU A 294 -15.61 6.23 6.98
C LEU A 294 -15.39 5.05 7.94
N CYS A 295 -15.60 5.32 9.22
CA CYS A 295 -15.46 4.30 10.25
C CYS A 295 -16.83 3.76 10.67
N ALA A 296 -16.89 2.46 10.91
CA ALA A 296 -18.05 1.84 11.53
C ALA A 296 -18.28 2.40 12.94
N SER A 297 -19.51 2.29 13.40
CA SER A 297 -19.92 2.53 14.77
C SER A 297 -20.16 1.19 15.49
N GLY A 298 -20.32 1.24 16.81
CA GLY A 298 -20.62 0.03 17.60
C GLY A 298 -19.43 -0.61 18.31
N PRO A 299 -19.68 -1.64 19.12
CA PRO A 299 -18.71 -2.14 20.11
C PRO A 299 -17.51 -2.85 19.50
N ASN A 300 -17.60 -3.32 18.28
CA ASN A 300 -16.51 -4.02 17.59
C ASN A 300 -15.73 -3.10 16.59
N ALA A 301 -16.13 -1.83 16.45
CA ALA A 301 -15.42 -0.89 15.61
C ALA A 301 -14.01 -0.64 16.15
N GLY A 302 -13.01 -0.78 15.28
CA GLY A 302 -11.61 -0.62 15.66
C GLY A 302 -11.03 -1.67 16.60
N SER A 303 -11.74 -2.78 16.86
CA SER A 303 -11.30 -3.84 17.77
C SER A 303 -10.03 -4.58 17.32
N GLY A 304 -9.71 -4.54 16.03
CA GLY A 304 -8.64 -5.34 15.44
C GLY A 304 -8.98 -6.82 15.28
N ASP A 305 -10.23 -7.21 15.52
CA ASP A 305 -10.70 -8.59 15.39
C ASP A 305 -10.64 -9.01 13.90
N ARG A 306 -10.07 -10.19 13.65
CA ARG A 306 -9.89 -10.68 12.27
C ARG A 306 -11.06 -11.49 11.77
N ASP A 307 -11.90 -11.95 12.67
CA ASP A 307 -12.95 -12.92 12.38
C ASP A 307 -14.36 -12.31 12.42
N LYS A 308 -14.54 -11.24 13.19
CA LYS A 308 -15.84 -10.59 13.36
C LYS A 308 -15.94 -9.32 12.51
N PRO A 309 -16.71 -9.32 11.41
CA PRO A 309 -16.99 -8.11 10.66
C PRO A 309 -17.78 -7.13 11.52
N CYS A 310 -17.50 -5.86 11.37
CA CYS A 310 -18.23 -4.77 12.01
C CYS A 310 -18.31 -3.61 11.05
N PHE A 311 -19.50 -3.39 10.48
CA PHE A 311 -19.77 -2.26 9.58
C PHE A 311 -21.03 -1.51 9.99
N ASP A 312 -21.39 -1.55 11.27
CA ASP A 312 -22.54 -0.85 11.79
C ASP A 312 -22.45 0.67 11.48
N GLY A 313 -23.51 1.22 10.92
CA GLY A 313 -23.57 2.61 10.50
C GLY A 313 -22.81 2.94 9.19
N LEU A 314 -22.26 1.94 8.50
CA LEU A 314 -21.63 2.07 7.19
C LEU A 314 -22.44 1.31 6.11
N GLY A 315 -23.73 1.60 5.99
CA GLY A 315 -24.55 1.08 4.90
C GLY A 315 -24.31 1.80 3.57
N ALA A 316 -24.79 1.18 2.48
CA ALA A 316 -24.64 1.69 1.12
C ALA A 316 -25.17 3.13 0.93
N GLU A 317 -26.25 3.49 1.62
CA GLU A 317 -26.82 4.85 1.55
C GLU A 317 -25.82 5.91 2.02
N ARG A 318 -25.22 5.72 3.20
CA ARG A 318 -24.23 6.66 3.75
C ARG A 318 -23.01 6.78 2.83
N VAL A 319 -22.49 5.65 2.37
CA VAL A 319 -21.32 5.63 1.47
C VAL A 319 -21.65 6.28 0.14
N GLY A 320 -22.86 6.06 -0.39
CA GLY A 320 -23.34 6.66 -1.63
C GLY A 320 -23.43 8.18 -1.54
N LEU A 321 -24.00 8.73 -0.46
CA LEU A 321 -24.08 10.18 -0.23
C LEU A 321 -22.69 10.82 -0.18
N GLU A 322 -21.75 10.23 0.53
CA GLU A 322 -20.37 10.72 0.60
C GLU A 322 -19.66 10.65 -0.78
N LEU A 323 -19.93 9.58 -1.56
CA LEU A 323 -19.36 9.43 -2.89
C LEU A 323 -19.91 10.49 -3.86
N GLU A 324 -21.20 10.76 -3.82
CA GLU A 324 -21.82 11.82 -4.64
C GLU A 324 -21.27 13.20 -4.26
N ALA A 325 -21.15 13.49 -2.98
CA ALA A 325 -20.54 14.74 -2.50
C ALA A 325 -19.09 14.87 -2.98
N LEU A 326 -18.32 13.79 -2.91
CA LEU A 326 -16.94 13.74 -3.41
C LEU A 326 -16.84 14.01 -4.93
N LEU A 327 -17.77 13.46 -5.71
CA LEU A 327 -17.80 13.63 -7.17
C LEU A 327 -18.25 15.03 -7.62
N LEU A 328 -19.02 15.73 -6.79
CA LEU A 328 -19.48 17.10 -7.03
C LEU A 328 -18.46 18.16 -6.55
N ALA A 329 -17.51 17.79 -5.71
CA ALA A 329 -16.51 18.70 -5.18
C ALA A 329 -15.58 19.20 -6.31
N PRO A 330 -15.26 20.50 -6.37
CA PRO A 330 -14.28 21.01 -7.33
C PRO A 330 -12.91 20.35 -7.13
N PRO A 331 -12.14 20.09 -8.20
CA PRO A 331 -10.79 19.54 -8.07
C PRO A 331 -9.92 20.40 -7.14
N GLY A 332 -9.38 19.78 -6.07
CA GLY A 332 -8.46 20.45 -5.14
C GLY A 332 -9.09 21.08 -3.89
N THR A 333 -10.36 20.84 -3.61
CA THR A 333 -11.06 21.38 -2.41
C THR A 333 -11.07 20.43 -1.21
N LEU A 334 -10.50 19.23 -1.34
CA LEU A 334 -10.38 18.23 -0.26
C LEU A 334 -8.97 18.17 0.32
#